data_b999eb93b73476ae1c3d98c06c412a01
#
_entry.id   b999eb93b73476ae1c3d98c06c412a01
#
_cell.length_a   1.000
_cell.length_b   1.000
_cell.length_c   1.000
_cell.angle_alpha   90.00
_cell.angle_beta   90.00
_cell.angle_gamma   90.00
#
_symmetry.space_group_name_H-M   'P 1'
#
loop_
_entity.id
_entity.type
_entity.pdbx_description
1 polymer ?
#
loop_
_entity_poly.entity_id
_entity_poly.type
_entity_poly.pdbx_seq_one_letter_code
_entity_poly.pdbx_strand_id
1 'polypeptide(L)'
;APKKQDVSMMDADEREAKFQDEIEKITDLMKHPPYADIVIKATNNKGNVDEIYDTILNDKVFSSFLSYNNPKIAKIYANEIGGLGIIQRLIDSFKGQGDRITDIGFNSNGYLTVETNSRKFTYGNHKGEPKVTPEYVTRLIERFCQQEGSDGKAFNKNTPLFNGANEIQLDGDKAFLRVSANEQTTSPYGTTFSIRLSSPFLALNENNFNTVAPKNAKLDTYNLLKILVECHCNIILSAETGAGKTELQKMLTGFIPFHDRIIMIEDTQETRLPELYPTKDIFSWLTVDGKITITDLLKQALRNDPKWIIVAETRGSEAYEMFQGVKSGHFIITTMHAISNEAVPSRFYGMASTEYSLNEVTTERDFLNYMHIGIHLCKRDLQN
;
A
#
# COMPACT_ATOMS: atom_id res chain seq x y z
N ALA A 1 8.05 -34.16 -34.56
CA ALA A 1 7.75 -33.40 -33.35
C ALA A 1 8.93 -33.55 -32.40
N PRO A 2 9.58 -32.51 -31.86
CA PRO A 2 10.60 -32.66 -30.85
C PRO A 2 9.99 -33.36 -29.63
N LYS A 3 10.66 -34.37 -29.08
CA LYS A 3 10.27 -35.03 -27.85
C LYS A 3 10.20 -33.98 -26.75
N LYS A 4 9.05 -33.80 -26.10
CA LYS A 4 8.94 -33.01 -24.89
C LYS A 4 9.95 -33.57 -23.88
N GLN A 5 10.95 -32.82 -23.49
CA GLN A 5 11.89 -33.20 -22.45
C GLN A 5 11.11 -33.39 -21.14
N ASP A 6 11.36 -34.49 -20.46
CA ASP A 6 10.71 -34.81 -19.19
C ASP A 6 11.22 -33.83 -18.10
N VAL A 7 10.46 -32.80 -17.83
CA VAL A 7 10.78 -31.73 -16.88
C VAL A 7 10.83 -32.25 -15.44
N SER A 8 10.32 -33.46 -15.16
CA SER A 8 10.36 -34.06 -13.83
C SER A 8 11.79 -34.39 -13.35
N MET A 9 12.74 -34.52 -14.28
CA MET A 9 14.14 -34.82 -13.99
C MET A 9 15.05 -33.56 -13.94
N MET A 10 14.52 -32.38 -14.24
CA MET A 10 15.30 -31.14 -14.21
C MET A 10 15.48 -30.66 -12.76
N ASP A 11 16.64 -30.09 -12.46
CA ASP A 11 16.83 -29.41 -11.20
C ASP A 11 16.04 -28.07 -11.16
N ALA A 12 16.06 -27.38 -10.03
CA ALA A 12 15.26 -26.16 -9.83
C ALA A 12 15.72 -25.01 -10.73
N ASP A 13 17.05 -24.90 -10.98
CA ASP A 13 17.60 -23.84 -11.82
C ASP A 13 17.31 -24.09 -13.31
N GLU A 14 17.38 -25.35 -13.75
CA GLU A 14 17.02 -25.74 -15.12
C GLU A 14 15.53 -25.50 -15.40
N ARG A 15 14.65 -25.78 -14.43
CA ARG A 15 13.22 -25.52 -14.54
C ARG A 15 12.93 -24.02 -14.66
N GLU A 16 13.58 -23.19 -13.83
CA GLU A 16 13.40 -21.74 -13.90
C GLU A 16 13.98 -21.15 -15.20
N ALA A 17 15.15 -21.60 -15.65
CA ALA A 17 15.72 -21.18 -16.93
C ALA A 17 14.79 -21.49 -18.12
N LYS A 18 14.19 -22.69 -18.11
CA LYS A 18 13.21 -23.07 -19.12
C LYS A 18 11.93 -22.25 -19.06
N PHE A 19 11.45 -21.98 -17.86
CA PHE A 19 10.30 -21.12 -17.64
C PHE A 19 10.54 -19.70 -18.19
N GLN A 20 11.73 -19.14 -17.99
CA GLN A 20 12.09 -17.81 -18.53
C GLN A 20 12.16 -17.82 -20.07
N ASP A 21 12.73 -18.87 -20.69
CA ASP A 21 12.74 -19.06 -22.16
C ASP A 21 11.31 -19.12 -22.72
N GLU A 22 10.41 -19.82 -22.04
CA GLU A 22 9.00 -19.89 -22.41
C GLU A 22 8.29 -18.52 -22.29
N ILE A 23 8.57 -17.75 -21.23
CA ILE A 23 8.05 -16.36 -21.07
C ILE A 23 8.54 -15.48 -22.23
N GLU A 24 9.81 -15.54 -22.59
CA GLU A 24 10.35 -14.75 -23.69
C GLU A 24 9.65 -15.09 -25.02
N LYS A 25 9.44 -16.36 -25.31
CA LYS A 25 8.71 -16.81 -26.51
C LYS A 25 7.26 -16.36 -26.54
N ILE A 26 6.55 -16.48 -25.41
CA ILE A 26 5.16 -15.99 -25.29
C ILE A 26 5.14 -14.48 -25.48
N THR A 27 6.04 -13.76 -24.82
CA THR A 27 6.13 -12.29 -24.90
C THR A 27 6.35 -11.83 -26.33
N ASP A 28 7.22 -12.52 -27.07
CA ASP A 28 7.52 -12.19 -28.45
C ASP A 28 6.31 -12.45 -29.36
N LEU A 29 5.65 -13.58 -29.24
CA LEU A 29 4.43 -13.89 -29.97
C LEU A 29 3.33 -12.85 -29.69
N MET A 30 3.18 -12.46 -28.42
CA MET A 30 2.13 -11.54 -27.99
C MET A 30 2.38 -10.06 -28.35
N LYS A 31 3.53 -9.71 -28.87
CA LYS A 31 3.79 -8.38 -29.47
C LYS A 31 3.16 -8.22 -30.86
N HIS A 32 2.77 -9.30 -31.49
CA HIS A 32 2.32 -9.31 -32.89
C HIS A 32 0.87 -9.75 -33.03
N PRO A 33 0.17 -9.33 -34.12
CA PRO A 33 -1.14 -9.86 -34.44
C PRO A 33 -1.15 -11.39 -34.55
N PRO A 34 -2.20 -12.06 -34.07
CA PRO A 34 -3.47 -11.49 -33.58
C PRO A 34 -3.48 -11.16 -32.07
N TYR A 35 -2.38 -11.32 -31.32
CA TYR A 35 -2.36 -11.27 -29.86
C TYR A 35 -2.06 -9.89 -29.27
N ALA A 36 -1.45 -8.97 -30.03
CA ALA A 36 -1.01 -7.67 -29.50
C ALA A 36 -2.12 -6.86 -28.83
N ASP A 37 -3.32 -6.87 -29.43
CA ASP A 37 -4.48 -6.15 -28.89
C ASP A 37 -4.94 -6.68 -27.53
N ILE A 38 -4.75 -7.97 -27.28
CA ILE A 38 -5.08 -8.62 -26.00
C ILE A 38 -4.20 -8.07 -24.87
N VAL A 39 -2.91 -7.93 -25.15
CA VAL A 39 -1.95 -7.39 -24.17
C VAL A 39 -2.22 -5.91 -23.89
N ILE A 40 -2.51 -5.12 -24.95
CA ILE A 40 -2.86 -3.71 -24.80
C ILE A 40 -4.12 -3.53 -23.96
N LYS A 41 -5.16 -4.34 -24.21
CA LYS A 41 -6.39 -4.32 -23.40
C LYS A 41 -6.11 -4.69 -21.93
N ALA A 42 -5.31 -5.74 -21.70
CA ALA A 42 -4.98 -6.16 -20.34
C ALA A 42 -4.24 -5.05 -19.57
N THR A 43 -3.29 -4.37 -20.21
CA THR A 43 -2.56 -3.25 -19.63
C THR A 43 -3.48 -2.07 -19.30
N ASN A 44 -4.39 -1.74 -20.20
CA ASN A 44 -5.34 -0.63 -20.02
C ASN A 44 -6.46 -0.95 -19.01
N ASN A 45 -6.77 -2.23 -18.79
CA ASN A 45 -7.82 -2.69 -17.87
C ASN A 45 -7.27 -3.15 -16.51
N LYS A 46 -6.50 -2.28 -15.84
CA LYS A 46 -5.96 -2.51 -14.49
C LYS A 46 -5.21 -3.84 -14.32
N GLY A 47 -4.56 -4.31 -15.38
CA GLY A 47 -3.83 -5.57 -15.35
C GLY A 47 -4.73 -6.80 -15.31
N ASN A 48 -5.97 -6.70 -15.81
CA ASN A 48 -6.80 -7.89 -16.01
C ASN A 48 -6.20 -8.76 -17.11
N VAL A 49 -5.68 -9.90 -16.71
CA VAL A 49 -4.96 -10.84 -17.57
C VAL A 49 -5.80 -12.04 -18.02
N ASP A 50 -7.12 -12.00 -17.83
CA ASP A 50 -7.99 -13.17 -18.10
C ASP A 50 -8.01 -13.55 -19.60
N GLU A 51 -8.04 -12.55 -20.49
CA GLU A 51 -7.99 -12.81 -21.94
C GLU A 51 -6.62 -13.38 -22.37
N ILE A 52 -5.52 -12.92 -21.76
CA ILE A 52 -4.19 -13.49 -21.97
C ILE A 52 -4.13 -14.93 -21.44
N TYR A 53 -4.67 -15.17 -20.26
CA TYR A 53 -4.75 -16.49 -19.64
C TYR A 53 -5.51 -17.47 -20.51
N ASP A 54 -6.71 -17.09 -20.97
CA ASP A 54 -7.55 -17.94 -21.82
C ASP A 54 -6.85 -18.26 -23.15
N THR A 55 -6.17 -17.29 -23.73
CA THR A 55 -5.41 -17.45 -24.97
C THR A 55 -4.27 -18.43 -24.79
N ILE A 56 -3.43 -18.28 -23.75
CA ILE A 56 -2.32 -19.18 -23.49
C ILE A 56 -2.81 -20.60 -23.22
N LEU A 57 -3.91 -20.74 -22.47
CA LEU A 57 -4.44 -22.06 -22.09
C LEU A 57 -5.03 -22.82 -23.29
N ASN A 58 -5.77 -22.14 -24.17
CA ASN A 58 -6.63 -22.77 -25.15
C ASN A 58 -6.08 -22.75 -26.59
N ASP A 59 -5.18 -21.83 -26.93
CA ASP A 59 -4.62 -21.74 -28.27
C ASP A 59 -3.52 -22.78 -28.49
N LYS A 60 -3.65 -23.53 -29.60
CA LYS A 60 -2.71 -24.59 -29.98
C LYS A 60 -1.28 -24.09 -30.24
N VAL A 61 -1.10 -22.83 -30.60
CA VAL A 61 0.22 -22.24 -30.81
C VAL A 61 1.03 -22.34 -29.54
N PHE A 62 0.47 -21.90 -28.39
CA PHE A 62 1.15 -21.94 -27.10
C PHE A 62 1.36 -23.38 -26.59
N SER A 63 0.35 -24.22 -26.71
CA SER A 63 0.46 -25.62 -26.29
C SER A 63 1.48 -26.43 -27.10
N SER A 64 1.91 -25.95 -28.27
CA SER A 64 2.90 -26.62 -29.11
C SER A 64 4.33 -26.56 -28.56
N PHE A 65 4.68 -25.53 -27.80
CA PHE A 65 6.03 -25.32 -27.28
C PHE A 65 6.12 -25.25 -25.76
N LEU A 66 5.01 -24.97 -25.05
CA LEU A 66 5.01 -24.94 -23.60
C LEU A 66 5.21 -26.33 -22.99
N SER A 67 6.09 -26.43 -22.00
CA SER A 67 6.37 -27.65 -21.28
C SER A 67 5.18 -28.11 -20.44
N TYR A 68 4.52 -27.14 -19.82
CA TYR A 68 3.29 -27.35 -19.07
C TYR A 68 2.25 -26.33 -19.54
N ASN A 69 1.13 -26.83 -20.02
CA ASN A 69 -0.03 -26.00 -20.32
C ASN A 69 -1.20 -26.44 -19.43
N ASN A 70 -1.24 -25.93 -18.22
CA ASN A 70 -2.31 -26.15 -17.27
C ASN A 70 -2.76 -24.80 -16.67
N PRO A 71 -3.97 -24.73 -16.07
CA PRO A 71 -4.53 -23.47 -15.56
C PRO A 71 -3.60 -22.68 -14.63
N LYS A 72 -2.87 -23.38 -13.75
CA LYS A 72 -1.97 -22.73 -12.78
C LYS A 72 -0.79 -22.05 -13.48
N ILE A 73 -0.16 -22.74 -14.41
CA ILE A 73 1.00 -22.25 -15.16
C ILE A 73 0.58 -21.15 -16.16
N ALA A 74 -0.53 -21.35 -16.87
CA ALA A 74 -1.07 -20.32 -17.79
C ALA A 74 -1.37 -19.00 -17.07
N LYS A 75 -1.86 -19.06 -15.82
CA LYS A 75 -2.08 -17.85 -15.01
C LYS A 75 -0.77 -17.14 -14.63
N ILE A 76 0.30 -17.90 -14.34
CA ILE A 76 1.63 -17.33 -14.07
C ILE A 76 2.15 -16.63 -15.33
N TYR A 77 2.11 -17.27 -16.50
CA TYR A 77 2.52 -16.64 -17.77
C TYR A 77 1.71 -15.38 -18.07
N ALA A 78 0.39 -15.42 -17.91
CA ALA A 78 -0.45 -14.25 -18.14
C ALA A 78 -0.06 -13.06 -17.26
N ASN A 79 0.23 -13.31 -15.98
CA ASN A 79 0.69 -12.26 -15.06
C ASN A 79 2.08 -11.74 -15.43
N GLU A 80 2.99 -12.56 -15.91
CA GLU A 80 4.32 -12.12 -16.37
C GLU A 80 4.24 -11.25 -17.62
N ILE A 81 3.24 -11.45 -18.48
CA ILE A 81 3.09 -10.72 -19.75
C ILE A 81 2.33 -9.40 -19.57
N GLY A 82 1.18 -9.44 -18.94
CA GLY A 82 0.28 -8.27 -18.86
C GLY A 82 -0.09 -7.84 -17.43
N GLY A 83 0.35 -8.57 -16.39
CA GLY A 83 0.02 -8.32 -15.01
C GLY A 83 1.20 -7.87 -14.15
N LEU A 84 1.14 -8.24 -12.88
CA LEU A 84 2.11 -7.86 -11.85
C LEU A 84 3.38 -8.73 -11.83
N GLY A 85 3.51 -9.71 -12.73
CA GLY A 85 4.68 -10.56 -12.87
C GLY A 85 5.11 -11.23 -11.56
N ILE A 86 6.39 -11.08 -11.22
CA ILE A 86 6.98 -11.65 -9.99
C ILE A 86 6.27 -11.19 -8.71
N ILE A 87 5.69 -9.99 -8.70
CA ILE A 87 4.95 -9.49 -7.54
C ILE A 87 3.69 -10.35 -7.30
N GLN A 88 2.96 -10.72 -8.36
CA GLN A 88 1.82 -11.63 -8.23
C GLN A 88 2.25 -13.02 -7.77
N ARG A 89 3.37 -13.55 -8.29
CA ARG A 89 3.92 -14.85 -7.84
C ARG A 89 4.22 -14.85 -6.35
N LEU A 90 4.84 -13.77 -5.85
CA LEU A 90 5.11 -13.57 -4.42
C LEU A 90 3.82 -13.55 -3.61
N ILE A 91 2.85 -12.71 -3.99
CA ILE A 91 1.57 -12.57 -3.29
C ILE A 91 0.85 -13.93 -3.24
N ASP A 92 0.79 -14.64 -4.37
CA ASP A 92 0.14 -15.94 -4.45
C ASP A 92 0.81 -17.02 -3.58
N SER A 93 2.13 -16.92 -3.37
CA SER A 93 2.86 -17.86 -2.51
C SER A 93 2.52 -17.73 -1.02
N PHE A 94 1.98 -16.57 -0.59
CA PHE A 94 1.58 -16.31 0.79
C PHE A 94 0.09 -16.57 1.06
N LYS A 95 -0.70 -16.93 0.03
CA LYS A 95 -2.13 -17.23 0.20
C LYS A 95 -2.34 -18.35 1.22
N GLY A 96 -3.23 -18.12 2.16
CA GLY A 96 -3.61 -19.11 3.18
C GLY A 96 -2.56 -19.38 4.27
N GLN A 97 -1.44 -18.64 4.31
CA GLN A 97 -0.37 -18.87 5.29
C GLN A 97 -0.53 -18.10 6.61
N GLY A 98 -1.52 -17.21 6.72
CA GLY A 98 -1.69 -16.36 7.91
C GLY A 98 -0.66 -15.24 8.04
N ASP A 99 0.44 -15.29 7.29
CA ASP A 99 1.44 -14.24 7.13
C ASP A 99 1.17 -13.48 5.83
N ARG A 100 1.31 -12.16 5.83
CA ARG A 100 0.96 -11.31 4.69
C ARG A 100 2.11 -10.39 4.33
N ILE A 101 2.37 -10.25 3.05
CA ILE A 101 3.34 -9.28 2.54
C ILE A 101 2.80 -7.87 2.79
N THR A 102 3.64 -7.02 3.36
CA THR A 102 3.37 -5.60 3.61
C THR A 102 4.14 -4.70 2.68
N ASP A 103 5.41 -5.02 2.44
CA ASP A 103 6.29 -4.21 1.61
C ASP A 103 7.19 -5.09 0.73
N ILE A 104 7.45 -4.63 -0.50
CA ILE A 104 8.38 -5.24 -1.43
C ILE A 104 9.29 -4.14 -1.98
N GLY A 105 10.60 -4.29 -1.84
CA GLY A 105 11.58 -3.33 -2.33
C GLY A 105 12.56 -3.97 -3.32
N PHE A 106 13.09 -3.16 -4.22
CA PHE A 106 14.19 -3.50 -5.10
C PHE A 106 15.23 -2.36 -5.10
N ASN A 107 16.47 -2.69 -4.79
CA ASN A 107 17.56 -1.72 -4.68
C ASN A 107 18.65 -1.90 -5.73
N SER A 108 18.33 -2.54 -6.85
CA SER A 108 19.23 -2.84 -7.98
C SER A 108 20.35 -3.84 -7.70
N ASN A 109 20.35 -4.51 -6.55
CA ASN A 109 21.38 -5.54 -6.22
C ASN A 109 20.98 -6.97 -6.64
N GLY A 110 19.92 -7.09 -7.44
CA GLY A 110 19.46 -8.37 -7.99
C GLY A 110 18.47 -9.14 -7.12
N TYR A 111 18.03 -8.60 -5.97
CA TYR A 111 17.06 -9.24 -5.09
C TYR A 111 15.87 -8.33 -4.80
N LEU A 112 14.69 -8.93 -4.68
CA LEU A 112 13.58 -8.29 -4.01
C LEU A 112 13.77 -8.45 -2.50
N THR A 113 13.63 -7.35 -1.76
CA THR A 113 13.48 -7.39 -0.31
C THR A 113 12.00 -7.46 0.01
N VAL A 114 11.56 -8.49 0.71
CA VAL A 114 10.15 -8.72 1.05
C VAL A 114 9.98 -8.59 2.56
N GLU A 115 9.06 -7.77 2.99
CA GLU A 115 8.65 -7.64 4.39
C GLU A 115 7.22 -8.16 4.54
N THR A 116 7.01 -8.93 5.60
CA THR A 116 5.70 -9.46 5.99
C THR A 116 5.34 -8.99 7.39
N ASN A 117 4.16 -9.36 7.88
CA ASN A 117 3.78 -9.09 9.27
C ASN A 117 4.75 -9.71 10.29
N SER A 118 5.48 -10.77 9.94
CA SER A 118 6.29 -11.55 10.88
C SER A 118 7.78 -11.56 10.59
N ARG A 119 8.20 -11.30 9.34
CA ARG A 119 9.61 -11.46 8.92
C ARG A 119 9.99 -10.59 7.74
N LYS A 120 11.30 -10.46 7.52
CA LYS A 120 11.91 -9.83 6.35
C LYS A 120 12.88 -10.80 5.70
N PHE A 121 12.85 -10.93 4.37
CA PHE A 121 13.72 -11.84 3.62
C PHE A 121 13.99 -11.29 2.21
N THR A 122 14.92 -11.92 1.49
CA THR A 122 15.20 -11.63 0.08
C THR A 122 14.59 -12.71 -0.81
N TYR A 123 14.18 -12.31 -2.02
CA TYR A 123 13.59 -13.20 -3.02
C TYR A 123 14.10 -12.83 -4.43
N GLY A 124 14.34 -13.85 -5.22
CA GLY A 124 14.88 -13.73 -6.57
C GLY A 124 16.39 -13.98 -6.64
N ASN A 125 16.83 -14.56 -7.75
CA ASN A 125 18.22 -14.95 -8.04
C ASN A 125 18.86 -15.97 -7.08
N HIS A 126 18.08 -16.55 -6.15
CA HIS A 126 18.50 -17.73 -5.43
C HIS A 126 18.18 -18.99 -6.24
N LYS A 127 18.76 -20.14 -5.83
CA LYS A 127 18.51 -21.42 -6.50
C LYS A 127 17.02 -21.76 -6.57
N GLY A 128 16.52 -21.92 -7.80
CA GLY A 128 15.11 -22.21 -8.07
C GLY A 128 14.15 -21.03 -7.96
N GLU A 129 14.67 -19.83 -7.81
CA GLU A 129 13.88 -18.60 -7.80
C GLU A 129 14.00 -17.84 -9.15
N PRO A 130 13.00 -16.99 -9.48
CA PRO A 130 13.02 -16.22 -10.73
C PRO A 130 14.18 -15.24 -10.76
N LYS A 131 14.70 -15.00 -11.97
CA LYS A 131 15.70 -13.96 -12.19
C LYS A 131 15.07 -12.58 -12.10
N VAL A 132 15.67 -11.72 -11.28
CA VAL A 132 15.29 -10.31 -11.13
C VAL A 132 16.44 -9.47 -11.68
N THR A 133 16.22 -8.85 -12.85
CA THR A 133 17.18 -7.95 -13.49
C THR A 133 16.68 -6.52 -13.47
N PRO A 134 17.56 -5.51 -13.55
CA PRO A 134 17.15 -4.11 -13.65
C PRO A 134 16.22 -3.85 -14.84
N GLU A 135 16.43 -4.50 -15.97
CA GLU A 135 15.60 -4.38 -17.18
C GLU A 135 14.21 -4.98 -16.96
N TYR A 136 14.13 -6.12 -16.29
CA TYR A 136 12.85 -6.72 -15.91
C TYR A 136 12.05 -5.78 -15.00
N VAL A 137 12.72 -5.22 -13.99
CA VAL A 137 12.12 -4.28 -13.03
C VAL A 137 11.65 -3.01 -13.73
N THR A 138 12.44 -2.44 -14.61
CA THR A 138 12.06 -1.24 -15.37
C THR A 138 10.78 -1.50 -16.18
N ARG A 139 10.70 -2.62 -16.91
CA ARG A 139 9.48 -3.01 -17.65
C ARG A 139 8.27 -3.23 -16.73
N LEU A 140 8.49 -3.77 -15.53
CA LEU A 140 7.42 -3.93 -14.55
C LEU A 140 6.86 -2.57 -14.10
N ILE A 141 7.73 -1.61 -13.81
CA ILE A 141 7.32 -0.25 -13.41
C ILE A 141 6.64 0.49 -14.58
N GLU A 142 7.13 0.35 -15.80
CA GLU A 142 6.48 0.92 -17.00
C GLU A 142 5.03 0.41 -17.14
N ARG A 143 4.76 -0.85 -16.84
CA ARG A 143 3.39 -1.40 -16.81
C ARG A 143 2.53 -0.73 -15.74
N PHE A 144 3.06 -0.50 -14.54
CA PHE A 144 2.33 0.25 -13.52
C PHE A 144 2.00 1.68 -13.96
N CYS A 145 2.90 2.34 -14.70
CA CYS A 145 2.67 3.70 -15.21
C CYS A 145 1.55 3.78 -16.25
N GLN A 146 1.27 2.70 -16.99
CA GLN A 146 0.25 2.64 -18.03
C GLN A 146 -1.14 2.28 -17.50
N GLN A 147 -1.25 1.84 -16.25
CA GLN A 147 -2.53 1.47 -15.65
C GLN A 147 -3.35 2.71 -15.26
N GLU A 148 -4.69 2.61 -15.32
CA GLU A 148 -5.60 3.67 -14.88
C GLU A 148 -5.34 4.02 -13.40
N GLY A 149 -5.25 5.33 -13.11
CA GLY A 149 -4.93 5.84 -11.77
C GLY A 149 -3.47 6.26 -11.60
N SER A 150 -2.61 5.92 -12.56
CA SER A 150 -1.33 6.61 -12.76
C SER A 150 -1.56 7.85 -13.64
N ASP A 151 -0.79 8.91 -13.44
CA ASP A 151 -0.89 10.15 -14.24
C ASP A 151 -0.57 9.95 -15.74
N GLY A 152 -0.49 8.73 -16.24
CA GLY A 152 -0.13 8.39 -17.63
C GLY A 152 1.27 8.85 -18.03
N LYS A 153 2.11 9.24 -17.08
CA LYS A 153 3.49 9.69 -17.33
C LYS A 153 4.38 8.48 -17.63
N ALA A 154 5.11 8.57 -18.73
CA ALA A 154 6.09 7.55 -19.06
C ALA A 154 7.22 7.54 -18.00
N PHE A 155 7.59 6.35 -17.54
CA PHE A 155 8.74 6.18 -16.64
C PHE A 155 10.03 6.10 -17.48
N ASN A 156 10.80 7.18 -17.51
CA ASN A 156 12.01 7.30 -18.33
C ASN A 156 12.90 8.44 -17.82
N LYS A 157 14.02 8.70 -18.52
CA LYS A 157 15.00 9.74 -18.17
C LYS A 157 14.42 11.16 -17.99
N ASN A 158 13.31 11.48 -18.67
CA ASN A 158 12.67 12.79 -18.57
C ASN A 158 11.66 12.85 -17.42
N THR A 159 11.14 11.70 -17.04
CA THR A 159 10.21 11.51 -15.92
C THR A 159 10.70 10.35 -15.05
N PRO A 160 11.81 10.58 -14.29
CA PRO A 160 12.53 9.50 -13.62
C PRO A 160 11.88 9.05 -12.30
N LEU A 161 10.83 9.72 -11.85
CA LEU A 161 10.11 9.40 -10.61
C LEU A 161 8.70 8.91 -10.94
N PHE A 162 8.31 7.80 -10.33
CA PHE A 162 6.96 7.30 -10.40
C PHE A 162 6.39 7.11 -8.99
N ASN A 163 5.20 7.65 -8.76
CA ASN A 163 4.37 7.38 -7.60
C ASN A 163 2.97 7.06 -8.09
N GLY A 164 2.46 5.90 -7.75
CA GLY A 164 1.15 5.45 -8.20
C GLY A 164 0.52 4.45 -7.25
N ALA A 165 -0.77 4.21 -7.45
CA ALA A 165 -1.53 3.22 -6.71
C ALA A 165 -2.28 2.32 -7.69
N ASN A 166 -2.21 1.01 -7.48
CA ASN A 166 -2.87 0.00 -8.31
C ASN A 166 -3.76 -0.89 -7.45
N GLU A 167 -4.93 -1.21 -7.98
CA GLU A 167 -5.83 -2.19 -7.37
C GLU A 167 -5.43 -3.60 -7.85
N ILE A 168 -5.40 -4.55 -6.93
CA ILE A 168 -5.17 -5.97 -7.23
C ILE A 168 -6.22 -6.83 -6.52
N GLN A 169 -6.35 -8.09 -6.97
CA GLN A 169 -7.15 -9.10 -6.28
C GLN A 169 -6.26 -9.94 -5.36
N LEU A 170 -6.59 -9.97 -4.07
CA LEU A 170 -5.91 -10.76 -3.06
C LEU A 170 -6.94 -11.64 -2.34
N ASP A 171 -6.83 -12.97 -2.47
CA ASP A 171 -7.73 -13.95 -1.84
C ASP A 171 -9.24 -13.74 -2.14
N GLY A 172 -9.56 -13.17 -3.32
CA GLY A 172 -10.93 -12.84 -3.70
C GLY A 172 -11.39 -11.44 -3.32
N ASP A 173 -10.58 -10.73 -2.54
CA ASP A 173 -10.84 -9.36 -2.13
C ASP A 173 -9.91 -8.38 -2.84
N LYS A 174 -10.31 -7.12 -2.88
CA LYS A 174 -9.50 -6.05 -3.44
C LYS A 174 -8.38 -5.68 -2.47
N ALA A 175 -7.15 -5.60 -2.97
CA ALA A 175 -6.02 -5.03 -2.26
C ALA A 175 -5.39 -3.93 -3.11
N PHE A 176 -4.56 -3.10 -2.49
CA PHE A 176 -3.99 -1.93 -3.16
C PHE A 176 -2.49 -1.93 -3.00
N LEU A 177 -1.84 -1.71 -4.13
CA LEU A 177 -0.40 -1.51 -4.21
C LEU A 177 -0.13 -0.01 -4.32
N ARG A 178 0.63 0.55 -3.41
CA ARG A 178 1.27 1.86 -3.57
C ARG A 178 2.68 1.63 -4.06
N VAL A 179 2.98 2.14 -5.24
CA VAL A 179 4.27 1.95 -5.91
C VAL A 179 5.02 3.27 -5.94
N SER A 180 6.26 3.28 -5.49
CA SER A 180 7.19 4.38 -5.67
C SER A 180 8.45 3.85 -6.36
N ALA A 181 8.87 4.47 -7.45
CA ALA A 181 10.04 4.03 -8.21
C ALA A 181 10.90 5.19 -8.69
N ASN A 182 12.21 4.92 -8.77
CA ASN A 182 13.21 5.84 -9.28
C ASN A 182 13.92 5.19 -10.47
N GLU A 183 13.95 5.89 -11.60
CA GLU A 183 14.69 5.48 -12.79
C GLU A 183 16.19 5.72 -12.60
N GLN A 184 17.02 5.05 -13.41
CA GLN A 184 18.47 5.07 -13.31
C GLN A 184 19.09 6.48 -13.31
N THR A 185 18.45 7.47 -13.91
CA THR A 185 18.93 8.87 -13.88
C THR A 185 19.01 9.44 -12.46
N THR A 186 18.10 9.03 -11.58
CA THR A 186 18.07 9.44 -10.16
C THR A 186 18.58 8.35 -9.22
N SER A 187 18.80 7.14 -9.73
CA SER A 187 19.29 5.99 -8.98
C SER A 187 20.52 5.40 -9.71
N PRO A 188 21.76 5.88 -9.44
CA PRO A 188 22.95 5.60 -10.24
C PRO A 188 23.31 4.12 -10.39
N TYR A 189 22.87 3.28 -9.45
CA TYR A 189 23.12 1.83 -9.48
C TYR A 189 22.05 1.02 -10.21
N GLY A 190 21.05 1.69 -10.80
CA GLY A 190 19.94 1.09 -11.54
C GLY A 190 18.57 1.47 -10.96
N THR A 191 17.52 1.12 -11.68
CA THR A 191 16.14 1.36 -11.25
C THR A 191 15.86 0.77 -9.88
N THR A 192 15.24 1.55 -8.98
CA THR A 192 14.79 1.10 -7.66
C THR A 192 13.29 1.26 -7.52
N PHE A 193 12.67 0.44 -6.71
CA PHE A 193 11.26 0.62 -6.34
C PHE A 193 10.96 0.18 -4.91
N SER A 194 9.86 0.71 -4.40
CA SER A 194 9.19 0.24 -3.20
C SER A 194 7.70 0.07 -3.49
N ILE A 195 7.15 -1.07 -3.13
CA ILE A 195 5.72 -1.38 -3.23
C ILE A 195 5.22 -1.64 -1.82
N ARG A 196 4.20 -0.91 -1.39
CA ARG A 196 3.47 -1.18 -0.16
C ARG A 196 2.11 -1.78 -0.48
N LEU A 197 1.76 -2.86 0.21
CA LEU A 197 0.46 -3.50 0.10
C LEU A 197 -0.46 -3.01 1.20
N SER A 198 -1.60 -2.46 0.82
CA SER A 198 -2.68 -2.09 1.75
C SER A 198 -3.84 -3.05 1.59
N SER A 199 -4.22 -3.70 2.69
CA SER A 199 -5.37 -4.59 2.70
C SER A 199 -6.67 -3.79 2.91
N PRO A 200 -7.77 -4.15 2.23
CA PRO A 200 -9.09 -3.56 2.48
C PRO A 200 -9.72 -4.06 3.79
N PHE A 201 -9.01 -4.93 4.52
CA PHE A 201 -9.53 -5.49 5.77
C PHE A 201 -9.07 -4.69 6.96
N LEU A 202 -9.86 -4.79 8.02
CA LEU A 202 -9.44 -4.38 9.35
C LEU A 202 -8.41 -5.40 9.87
N ALA A 203 -7.14 -4.98 9.94
CA ALA A 203 -6.10 -5.83 10.51
C ALA A 203 -6.24 -5.96 12.03
N LEU A 204 -6.80 -4.93 12.69
CA LEU A 204 -7.05 -4.90 14.14
C LEU A 204 -8.55 -5.03 14.43
N ASN A 205 -8.92 -5.97 15.28
CA ASN A 205 -10.28 -6.20 15.76
C ASN A 205 -10.27 -6.71 17.21
N GLU A 206 -11.44 -6.85 17.82
CA GLU A 206 -11.59 -7.31 19.19
C GLU A 206 -10.84 -8.62 19.50
N ASN A 207 -10.85 -9.56 18.55
CA ASN A 207 -10.28 -10.89 18.76
C ASN A 207 -8.74 -10.89 18.75
N ASN A 208 -8.10 -9.98 18.00
CA ASN A 208 -6.65 -9.96 17.84
C ASN A 208 -5.96 -8.77 18.51
N PHE A 209 -6.69 -7.74 18.93
CA PHE A 209 -6.11 -6.52 19.50
C PHE A 209 -5.23 -6.82 20.72
N ASN A 210 -5.66 -7.71 21.59
CA ASN A 210 -4.94 -8.06 22.81
C ASN A 210 -3.63 -8.84 22.56
N THR A 211 -3.39 -9.35 21.34
CA THR A 211 -2.11 -9.98 20.97
C THR A 211 -1.03 -8.95 20.66
N VAL A 212 -1.41 -7.71 20.32
CA VAL A 212 -0.53 -6.57 20.08
C VAL A 212 -0.43 -5.63 21.28
N ALA A 213 -1.41 -5.68 22.20
CA ALA A 213 -1.37 -4.93 23.45
C ALA A 213 -0.36 -5.54 24.44
N PRO A 214 0.20 -4.77 25.39
CA PRO A 214 1.09 -5.29 26.40
C PRO A 214 0.43 -6.42 27.19
N LYS A 215 1.07 -7.59 27.26
CA LYS A 215 0.54 -8.77 27.98
C LYS A 215 0.20 -8.52 29.46
N ASN A 216 0.71 -7.44 30.04
CA ASN A 216 0.50 -7.03 31.43
C ASN A 216 -0.54 -5.91 31.58
N ALA A 217 -1.21 -5.50 30.51
CA ALA A 217 -2.28 -4.52 30.60
C ALA A 217 -3.47 -5.16 31.34
N LYS A 218 -3.64 -4.82 32.60
CA LYS A 218 -4.83 -5.22 33.41
C LYS A 218 -6.13 -4.59 32.91
N LEU A 219 -6.05 -3.60 32.02
CA LEU A 219 -7.15 -2.92 31.38
C LEU A 219 -7.43 -3.57 30.03
N ASP A 220 -8.70 -3.74 29.74
CA ASP A 220 -9.18 -4.03 28.41
C ASP A 220 -8.98 -2.78 27.53
N THR A 221 -7.80 -2.70 26.89
CA THR A 221 -7.38 -1.54 26.12
C THR A 221 -8.31 -1.34 24.90
N TYR A 222 -8.85 -2.40 24.32
CA TYR A 222 -9.79 -2.30 23.21
C TYR A 222 -11.07 -1.56 23.64
N ASN A 223 -11.70 -1.98 24.75
CA ASN A 223 -12.89 -1.33 25.27
C ASN A 223 -12.59 0.09 25.80
N LEU A 224 -11.42 0.33 26.39
CA LEU A 224 -11.01 1.69 26.75
C LEU A 224 -10.98 2.62 25.53
N LEU A 225 -10.32 2.20 24.44
CA LEU A 225 -10.25 2.98 23.21
C LEU A 225 -11.64 3.24 22.60
N LYS A 226 -12.50 2.25 22.65
CA LYS A 226 -13.90 2.38 22.22
C LYS A 226 -14.63 3.47 23.02
N ILE A 227 -14.57 3.41 24.35
CA ILE A 227 -15.19 4.41 25.23
C ILE A 227 -14.62 5.81 24.96
N LEU A 228 -13.31 5.95 24.79
CA LEU A 228 -12.68 7.26 24.50
C LEU A 228 -13.21 7.88 23.20
N VAL A 229 -13.42 7.09 22.16
CA VAL A 229 -14.00 7.56 20.90
C VAL A 229 -15.50 7.90 21.08
N GLU A 230 -16.28 7.03 21.73
CA GLU A 230 -17.69 7.28 22.01
C GLU A 230 -17.91 8.53 22.89
N CYS A 231 -16.94 8.85 23.77
CA CYS A 231 -16.91 10.08 24.55
C CYS A 231 -16.35 11.29 23.79
N HIS A 232 -16.13 11.18 22.49
CA HIS A 232 -15.64 12.27 21.64
C HIS A 232 -14.29 12.84 22.08
N CYS A 233 -13.35 11.98 22.46
CA CYS A 233 -11.99 12.40 22.76
C CYS A 233 -11.20 12.70 21.47
N ASN A 234 -10.50 13.81 21.44
CA ASN A 234 -9.50 14.11 20.41
C ASN A 234 -8.31 13.19 20.60
N ILE A 235 -7.91 12.46 19.56
CA ILE A 235 -6.89 11.41 19.63
C ILE A 235 -5.78 11.69 18.61
N ILE A 236 -4.55 11.64 19.08
CA ILE A 236 -3.37 11.65 18.21
C ILE A 236 -2.57 10.35 18.35
N LEU A 237 -2.27 9.75 17.22
CA LEU A 237 -1.47 8.52 17.14
C LEU A 237 -0.06 8.88 16.70
N SER A 238 0.92 8.59 17.53
CA SER A 238 2.33 8.80 17.22
C SER A 238 3.07 7.48 17.09
N ALA A 239 4.00 7.38 16.16
CA ALA A 239 4.87 6.22 16.02
C ALA A 239 5.94 6.43 14.97
N GLU A 240 6.88 5.50 14.90
CA GLU A 240 7.77 5.32 13.76
C GLU A 240 7.02 4.77 12.53
N THR A 241 7.69 4.77 11.38
CA THR A 241 7.13 4.22 10.12
C THR A 241 6.88 2.71 10.26
N GLY A 242 5.73 2.25 9.78
CA GLY A 242 5.38 0.82 9.78
C GLY A 242 4.92 0.26 11.14
N ALA A 243 4.70 1.10 12.15
CA ALA A 243 4.25 0.65 13.48
C ALA A 243 2.72 0.41 13.58
N GLY A 244 1.95 0.58 12.49
CA GLY A 244 0.51 0.28 12.47
C GLY A 244 -0.42 1.44 12.83
N LYS A 245 0.04 2.72 12.74
CA LYS A 245 -0.81 3.90 12.98
C LYS A 245 -2.10 3.89 12.16
N THR A 246 -1.99 3.65 10.86
CA THR A 246 -3.14 3.62 9.94
C THR A 246 -4.14 2.52 10.30
N GLU A 247 -3.67 1.34 10.70
CA GLU A 247 -4.54 0.24 11.12
C GLU A 247 -5.28 0.55 12.42
N LEU A 248 -4.60 1.19 13.38
CA LEU A 248 -5.24 1.65 14.61
C LEU A 248 -6.25 2.77 14.31
N GLN A 249 -5.93 3.72 13.44
CA GLN A 249 -6.86 4.78 13.00
C GLN A 249 -8.12 4.23 12.35
N LYS A 250 -7.99 3.22 11.47
CA LYS A 250 -9.13 2.50 10.89
C LYS A 250 -10.02 1.90 11.96
N MET A 251 -9.45 1.17 12.93
CA MET A 251 -10.19 0.55 14.03
C MET A 251 -10.91 1.60 14.88
N LEU A 252 -10.23 2.69 15.27
CA LEU A 252 -10.84 3.78 16.05
C LEU A 252 -12.01 4.43 15.31
N THR A 253 -11.91 4.61 14.00
CA THR A 253 -13.01 5.13 13.17
C THR A 253 -14.27 4.24 13.25
N GLY A 254 -14.07 2.93 13.40
CA GLY A 254 -15.17 1.99 13.61
C GLY A 254 -15.99 2.27 14.88
N PHE A 255 -15.39 2.84 15.92
CA PHE A 255 -16.04 3.16 17.19
C PHE A 255 -16.82 4.48 17.17
N ILE A 256 -16.58 5.35 16.18
CA ILE A 256 -17.34 6.61 16.07
C ILE A 256 -18.83 6.33 15.99
N PRO A 257 -19.67 7.04 16.75
CA PRO A 257 -21.12 6.85 16.72
C PRO A 257 -21.72 6.92 15.30
N PHE A 258 -22.72 6.09 15.03
CA PHE A 258 -23.31 5.97 13.69
C PHE A 258 -23.85 7.28 13.12
N HIS A 259 -24.37 8.16 13.98
CA HIS A 259 -24.99 9.43 13.57
C HIS A 259 -23.97 10.56 13.35
N ASP A 260 -22.70 10.33 13.66
CA ASP A 260 -21.66 11.33 13.53
C ASP A 260 -21.10 11.32 12.12
N ARG A 261 -21.17 12.48 11.43
CA ARG A 261 -20.52 12.64 10.15
C ARG A 261 -19.01 12.69 10.30
N ILE A 262 -18.33 11.94 9.45
CA ILE A 262 -16.88 11.80 9.41
C ILE A 262 -16.36 12.38 8.08
N ILE A 263 -15.37 13.24 8.13
CA ILE A 263 -14.61 13.65 6.96
C ILE A 263 -13.19 13.10 7.10
N MET A 264 -12.83 12.19 6.20
CA MET A 264 -11.50 11.62 6.07
C MET A 264 -10.71 12.36 5.00
N ILE A 265 -9.50 12.82 5.34
CA ILE A 265 -8.60 13.54 4.44
C ILE A 265 -7.28 12.79 4.35
N GLU A 266 -6.86 12.45 3.12
CA GLU A 266 -5.66 11.67 2.82
C GLU A 266 -4.89 12.25 1.63
N ASP A 267 -3.57 12.09 1.61
CA ASP A 267 -2.75 12.36 0.42
C ASP A 267 -2.86 11.22 -0.60
N THR A 268 -2.93 10.00 -0.11
CA THR A 268 -3.09 8.79 -0.91
C THR A 268 -4.14 7.93 -0.24
N GLN A 269 -5.03 7.33 -1.01
CA GLN A 269 -6.12 6.50 -0.50
C GLN A 269 -5.59 5.20 0.15
N GLU A 270 -5.34 5.23 1.45
CA GLU A 270 -4.85 4.09 2.22
C GLU A 270 -5.92 3.48 3.12
N THR A 271 -6.75 4.32 3.74
CA THR A 271 -7.67 3.87 4.80
C THR A 271 -8.92 3.20 4.28
N ARG A 272 -9.48 3.65 3.15
CA ARG A 272 -10.71 3.15 2.52
C ARG A 272 -11.88 2.99 3.48
N LEU A 273 -12.03 3.93 4.37
CA LEU A 273 -13.05 3.90 5.41
C LEU A 273 -14.49 3.69 4.90
N PRO A 274 -14.93 4.29 3.77
CA PRO A 274 -16.27 4.03 3.24
C PRO A 274 -16.50 2.56 2.82
N GLU A 275 -15.45 1.84 2.39
CA GLU A 275 -15.54 0.42 2.05
C GLU A 275 -15.57 -0.46 3.30
N LEU A 276 -14.80 -0.07 4.34
CA LEU A 276 -14.77 -0.78 5.64
C LEU A 276 -16.05 -0.57 6.46
N TYR A 277 -16.64 0.63 6.35
CA TYR A 277 -17.81 1.04 7.12
C TYR A 277 -18.91 1.62 6.23
N PRO A 278 -19.51 0.82 5.32
CA PRO A 278 -20.40 1.32 4.27
C PRO A 278 -21.73 1.91 4.82
N THR A 279 -22.05 1.69 6.09
CA THR A 279 -23.25 2.22 6.74
C THR A 279 -23.02 3.54 7.48
N LYS A 280 -21.76 3.99 7.64
CA LYS A 280 -21.46 5.26 8.31
C LYS A 280 -21.47 6.43 7.31
N ASP A 281 -21.78 7.63 7.78
CA ASP A 281 -21.71 8.87 7.00
C ASP A 281 -20.26 9.34 6.90
N ILE A 282 -19.51 8.79 5.94
CA ILE A 282 -18.09 9.07 5.72
C ILE A 282 -17.86 9.73 4.38
N PHE A 283 -17.33 10.95 4.38
CA PHE A 283 -16.78 11.63 3.22
C PHE A 283 -15.28 11.37 3.16
N SER A 284 -14.78 10.77 2.10
CA SER A 284 -13.36 10.50 1.90
C SER A 284 -12.83 11.39 0.79
N TRP A 285 -11.85 12.23 1.12
CA TRP A 285 -11.27 13.23 0.24
C TRP A 285 -9.77 13.03 0.09
N LEU A 286 -9.29 13.25 -1.12
CA LEU A 286 -7.87 13.14 -1.47
C LEU A 286 -7.32 14.49 -1.88
N THR A 287 -6.06 14.74 -1.55
CA THR A 287 -5.30 15.85 -2.13
C THR A 287 -5.09 15.65 -3.63
N VAL A 288 -4.78 16.74 -4.32
CA VAL A 288 -4.40 16.70 -5.73
C VAL A 288 -3.06 17.43 -5.87
N ASP A 289 -2.03 16.70 -6.27
CA ASP A 289 -0.67 17.21 -6.37
C ASP A 289 -0.60 18.57 -7.07
N GLY A 290 0.01 19.56 -6.39
CA GLY A 290 0.18 20.91 -6.88
C GLY A 290 -1.10 21.74 -7.07
N LYS A 291 -2.29 21.23 -6.65
CA LYS A 291 -3.57 21.91 -6.84
C LYS A 291 -4.41 22.03 -5.57
N ILE A 292 -4.54 20.93 -4.81
CA ILE A 292 -5.39 20.86 -3.62
C ILE A 292 -4.60 20.22 -2.49
N THR A 293 -4.43 20.97 -1.41
CA THR A 293 -3.68 20.56 -0.23
C THR A 293 -4.59 20.02 0.88
N ILE A 294 -4.02 19.37 1.89
CA ILE A 294 -4.74 19.00 3.12
C ILE A 294 -5.37 20.25 3.76
N THR A 295 -4.64 21.35 3.80
CA THR A 295 -5.14 22.65 4.32
C THR A 295 -6.40 23.13 3.60
N ASP A 296 -6.46 23.01 2.26
CA ASP A 296 -7.65 23.38 1.49
C ASP A 296 -8.84 22.49 1.83
N LEU A 297 -8.59 21.17 1.95
CA LEU A 297 -9.61 20.20 2.31
C LEU A 297 -10.12 20.38 3.74
N LEU A 298 -9.25 20.75 4.69
CA LEU A 298 -9.65 21.09 6.06
C LEU A 298 -10.58 22.31 6.09
N LYS A 299 -10.23 23.39 5.37
CA LYS A 299 -11.11 24.56 5.23
C LYS A 299 -12.44 24.23 4.59
N GLN A 300 -12.45 23.32 3.62
CA GLN A 300 -13.67 22.82 3.00
C GLN A 300 -14.48 21.93 3.96
N ALA A 301 -13.82 21.13 4.78
CA ALA A 301 -14.46 20.25 5.75
C ALA A 301 -15.33 21.02 6.73
N LEU A 302 -14.83 22.14 7.27
CA LEU A 302 -15.57 22.99 8.22
C LEU A 302 -16.91 23.55 7.66
N ARG A 303 -17.14 23.47 6.34
CA ARG A 303 -18.39 23.89 5.70
C ARG A 303 -19.41 22.75 5.53
N ASN A 304 -19.01 21.52 5.86
CA ASN A 304 -19.83 20.32 5.67
C ASN A 304 -20.41 19.75 6.97
N ASP A 305 -20.35 20.55 8.06
CA ASP A 305 -20.87 20.17 9.38
C ASP A 305 -20.41 18.78 9.85
N PRO A 306 -19.10 18.49 9.85
CA PRO A 306 -18.59 17.23 10.34
C PRO A 306 -18.64 17.18 11.87
N LYS A 307 -18.93 16.04 12.43
CA LYS A 307 -18.67 15.80 13.86
C LYS A 307 -17.22 15.43 14.08
N TRP A 308 -16.67 14.63 13.14
CA TRP A 308 -15.29 14.16 13.17
C TRP A 308 -14.53 14.57 11.90
N ILE A 309 -13.31 15.07 12.09
CA ILE A 309 -12.34 15.26 11.02
C ILE A 309 -11.17 14.30 11.27
N ILE A 310 -10.91 13.42 10.30
CA ILE A 310 -9.82 12.47 10.37
C ILE A 310 -8.79 12.87 9.32
N VAL A 311 -7.57 13.18 9.76
CA VAL A 311 -6.44 13.41 8.86
C VAL A 311 -5.56 12.18 8.93
N ALA A 312 -5.32 11.54 7.78
CA ALA A 312 -4.56 10.30 7.72
C ALA A 312 -3.17 10.45 8.35
N GLU A 313 -2.50 11.53 8.00
CA GLU A 313 -1.23 11.89 8.61
C GLU A 313 -1.02 13.41 8.57
N THR A 314 -0.57 13.95 9.69
CA THR A 314 -0.18 15.35 9.83
C THR A 314 1.34 15.45 9.72
N ARG A 315 1.83 16.20 8.72
CA ARG A 315 3.27 16.32 8.39
C ARG A 315 3.79 17.75 8.32
N GLY A 316 2.91 18.73 8.11
CA GLY A 316 3.28 20.11 7.81
C GLY A 316 2.34 21.13 8.42
N SER A 317 2.22 22.28 7.78
CA SER A 317 1.45 23.45 8.26
C SER A 317 -0.04 23.21 8.43
N GLU A 318 -0.61 22.17 7.76
CA GLU A 318 -1.99 21.72 7.96
C GLU A 318 -2.32 21.39 9.42
N ALA A 319 -1.30 21.11 10.24
CA ALA A 319 -1.44 20.92 11.68
C ALA A 319 -2.19 22.08 12.34
N TYR A 320 -1.91 23.33 11.93
CA TYR A 320 -2.58 24.49 12.48
C TYR A 320 -4.07 24.54 12.11
N GLU A 321 -4.41 24.35 10.84
CA GLU A 321 -5.81 24.38 10.38
C GLU A 321 -6.64 23.25 11.02
N MET A 322 -6.05 22.05 11.11
CA MET A 322 -6.66 20.94 11.83
C MET A 322 -6.98 21.33 13.27
N PHE A 323 -6.03 22.00 13.94
CA PHE A 323 -6.22 22.44 15.32
C PHE A 323 -7.25 23.56 15.47
N GLN A 324 -7.41 24.44 14.47
CA GLN A 324 -8.52 25.41 14.46
C GLN A 324 -9.87 24.69 14.40
N GLY A 325 -9.97 23.59 13.66
CA GLY A 325 -11.14 22.70 13.67
C GLY A 325 -11.47 22.20 15.08
N VAL A 326 -10.47 21.72 15.82
CA VAL A 326 -10.64 21.28 17.22
C VAL A 326 -11.13 22.41 18.10
N LYS A 327 -10.52 23.58 18.01
CA LYS A 327 -10.90 24.78 18.80
C LYS A 327 -12.31 25.26 18.47
N SER A 328 -12.85 24.94 17.30
CA SER A 328 -14.23 25.26 16.89
C SER A 328 -15.26 24.17 17.22
N GLY A 329 -14.86 23.10 17.92
CA GLY A 329 -15.77 22.10 18.47
C GLY A 329 -15.90 20.82 17.65
N HIS A 330 -15.05 20.62 16.63
CA HIS A 330 -14.97 19.34 15.91
C HIS A 330 -14.00 18.38 16.63
N PHE A 331 -14.27 17.09 16.53
CA PHE A 331 -13.40 16.04 17.08
C PHE A 331 -12.45 15.53 16.01
N ILE A 332 -11.27 15.09 16.44
CA ILE A 332 -10.26 14.61 15.51
C ILE A 332 -9.63 13.29 15.93
N ILE A 333 -9.27 12.51 14.91
CA ILE A 333 -8.30 11.42 15.01
C ILE A 333 -7.25 11.67 13.93
N THR A 334 -5.99 11.84 14.34
CA THR A 334 -4.90 12.05 13.38
C THR A 334 -3.69 11.21 13.73
N THR A 335 -2.79 11.03 12.75
CA THR A 335 -1.52 10.38 12.98
C THR A 335 -0.35 11.33 12.74
N MET A 336 0.76 11.08 13.40
CA MET A 336 1.98 11.87 13.29
C MET A 336 3.21 10.99 13.49
N HIS A 337 4.30 11.30 12.82
CA HIS A 337 5.58 10.70 13.17
C HIS A 337 6.22 11.44 14.34
N ALA A 338 6.40 10.74 15.46
CA ALA A 338 7.14 11.24 16.62
C ALA A 338 7.82 10.08 17.35
N ILE A 339 8.90 10.37 18.07
CA ILE A 339 9.68 9.38 18.80
C ILE A 339 9.04 8.97 20.15
N SER A 340 8.13 9.79 20.66
CA SER A 340 7.36 9.54 21.89
C SER A 340 6.14 10.45 21.94
N ASN A 341 5.22 10.22 22.88
CA ASN A 341 4.07 11.11 23.11
C ASN A 341 4.51 12.49 23.64
N GLU A 342 5.56 12.53 24.44
CA GLU A 342 6.08 13.79 25.01
C GLU A 342 6.65 14.71 23.93
N ALA A 343 7.14 14.14 22.80
CA ALA A 343 7.65 14.91 21.67
C ALA A 343 6.54 15.48 20.76
N VAL A 344 5.30 15.00 20.90
CA VAL A 344 4.19 15.39 20.01
C VAL A 344 3.86 16.88 20.06
N PRO A 345 3.74 17.56 21.25
CA PRO A 345 3.42 18.98 21.29
C PRO A 345 4.46 19.88 20.60
N SER A 346 5.75 19.64 20.84
CA SER A 346 6.84 20.38 20.22
C SER A 346 6.90 20.14 18.72
N ARG A 347 6.68 18.89 18.28
CA ARG A 347 6.62 18.57 16.85
C ARG A 347 5.41 19.21 16.17
N PHE A 348 4.25 19.25 16.84
CA PHE A 348 3.07 19.98 16.37
C PHE A 348 3.38 21.46 16.17
N TYR A 349 3.97 22.10 17.17
CA TYR A 349 4.41 23.49 17.06
C TYR A 349 5.37 23.69 15.89
N GLY A 350 6.40 22.86 15.75
CA GLY A 350 7.37 22.93 14.66
C GLY A 350 6.72 22.87 13.29
N MET A 351 5.72 22.01 13.08
CA MET A 351 4.96 21.91 11.83
C MET A 351 4.06 23.13 11.60
N ALA A 352 3.29 23.53 12.60
CA ALA A 352 2.38 24.66 12.50
C ALA A 352 3.12 25.99 12.26
N SER A 353 4.30 26.17 12.84
CA SER A 353 5.11 27.37 12.73
C SER A 353 5.82 27.54 11.39
N THR A 354 5.77 26.55 10.49
CA THR A 354 6.36 26.69 9.15
C THR A 354 5.68 27.76 8.30
N GLU A 355 4.39 27.97 8.49
CA GLU A 355 3.61 28.98 7.76
C GLU A 355 2.96 30.02 8.68
N TYR A 356 2.81 29.74 9.97
CA TYR A 356 2.12 30.62 10.92
C TYR A 356 3.08 31.16 11.97
N SER A 357 3.04 32.46 12.21
CA SER A 357 3.81 33.10 13.28
C SER A 357 3.15 32.81 14.64
N LEU A 358 3.63 31.78 15.33
CA LEU A 358 3.06 31.26 16.57
C LEU A 358 4.03 31.44 17.75
N ASN A 359 3.47 31.62 18.95
CA ASN A 359 4.25 31.55 20.18
C ASN A 359 4.30 30.08 20.66
N GLU A 360 5.49 29.53 20.83
CA GLU A 360 5.73 28.14 21.19
C GLU A 360 4.97 27.72 22.46
N VAL A 361 5.24 28.43 23.58
CA VAL A 361 4.67 28.09 24.89
C VAL A 361 3.15 28.14 24.88
N THR A 362 2.57 29.10 24.20
CA THR A 362 1.10 29.22 24.11
C THR A 362 0.52 28.13 23.23
N THR A 363 1.18 27.81 22.12
CA THR A 363 0.72 26.80 21.17
C THR A 363 0.79 25.39 21.76
N GLU A 364 1.89 25.05 22.43
CA GLU A 364 2.02 23.76 23.11
C GLU A 364 1.02 23.59 24.26
N ARG A 365 0.83 24.64 25.05
CA ARG A 365 -0.19 24.64 26.12
C ARG A 365 -1.59 24.47 25.57
N ASP A 366 -1.95 25.22 24.53
CA ASP A 366 -3.25 25.08 23.88
C ASP A 366 -3.42 23.67 23.33
N PHE A 367 -2.39 23.13 22.65
CA PHE A 367 -2.41 21.75 22.15
C PHE A 367 -2.72 20.76 23.26
N LEU A 368 -2.04 20.83 24.40
CA LEU A 368 -2.28 19.93 25.55
C LEU A 368 -3.67 20.11 26.16
N ASN A 369 -4.29 21.27 26.05
CA ASN A 369 -5.63 21.52 26.57
C ASN A 369 -6.73 20.92 25.70
N TYR A 370 -6.50 20.79 24.40
CA TYR A 370 -7.53 20.34 23.44
C TYR A 370 -7.30 18.92 22.92
N MET A 371 -6.07 18.41 22.94
CA MET A 371 -5.77 17.03 22.60
C MET A 371 -5.91 16.16 23.84
N HIS A 372 -6.96 15.34 23.88
CA HIS A 372 -7.30 14.59 25.08
C HIS A 372 -6.40 13.36 25.26
N ILE A 373 -6.05 12.67 24.17
CA ILE A 373 -5.36 11.38 24.20
C ILE A 373 -4.21 11.37 23.19
N GLY A 374 -3.03 11.04 23.67
CA GLY A 374 -1.88 10.67 22.85
C GLY A 374 -1.60 9.17 22.98
N ILE A 375 -1.49 8.47 21.85
CA ILE A 375 -1.15 7.05 21.81
C ILE A 375 0.14 6.90 21.02
N HIS A 376 1.17 6.34 21.66
CA HIS A 376 2.43 6.03 21.01
C HIS A 376 2.55 4.54 20.71
N LEU A 377 2.76 4.19 19.44
CA LEU A 377 2.97 2.82 19.00
C LEU A 377 4.45 2.54 18.80
N CYS A 378 4.94 1.49 19.43
CA CYS A 378 6.31 1.01 19.28
C CYS A 378 6.30 -0.32 18.54
N LYS A 379 7.10 -0.44 17.48
CA LYS A 379 7.39 -1.74 16.86
C LYS A 379 8.37 -2.47 17.80
N ARG A 380 7.97 -3.62 18.33
CA ARG A 380 8.91 -4.49 19.03
C ARG A 380 9.45 -5.49 18.02
N ASP A 381 10.76 -5.48 17.81
CA ASP A 381 11.41 -6.61 17.20
C ASP A 381 11.24 -7.79 18.17
N LEU A 382 10.48 -8.78 17.76
CA LEU A 382 10.45 -10.08 18.43
C LEU A 382 11.78 -10.78 18.12
N GLN A 383 12.86 -10.27 18.68
CA GLN A 383 14.07 -11.05 18.82
C GLN A 383 13.82 -12.06 19.94
N ASN A 384 13.54 -13.31 19.49
CA ASN A 384 13.57 -14.60 20.22
C ASN A 384 12.97 -14.66 21.61
#